data_90428aa58ca68996db17b4a9fba9e09b
#
_entry.id   90428aa58ca68996db17b4a9fba9e09b
#
_cell.length_a   1.000
_cell.length_b   1.000
_cell.length_c   1.000
_cell.angle_alpha   90.00
_cell.angle_beta   90.00
_cell.angle_gamma   90.00
#
_symmetry.space_group_name_H-M   'P 1'
#
loop_
_entity.id
_entity.type
_entity.pdbx_description
1 polymer ?
#
loop_
_entity_poly.entity_id
_entity_poly.type
_entity_poly.pdbx_seq_one_letter_code
_entity_poly.pdbx_strand_id
1 'polypeptide(L)'
;MQKRIGVIMIALLCGLVMLGPTVVSAQKITANVASTFPPDSPQDKGLNKFKQLVAERSGGRIEVLIHASNAMGDERSTFEMLSAGSVEYGAVGTNDISTFFPKYFICEVPYVFSSQDDFWKFWNGPGKELSTIIEKQRAVRTDGVIFRGARYLTANRPVNSVADVKGLKMRLPSVKSWFKVWESFGALPSTIAFGEVYMALKTGVVEGQENPPETILNYKFYEAQKYLIATEHVYSAARVLSSAKWWNALKKEDQELLTKAMAEAVAYANGITKDGDAQFVKKLQENGMTLITVDKNAFKKVAQPIVDQMAKDDWDPAFYEKVKAALK
;
A
#
# COMPACT_ATOMS: atom_id res chain seq x y z
N MET A 1 -0.91 102.51 -16.94
CA MET A 1 -1.87 101.40 -16.87
C MET A 1 -1.41 100.31 -17.81
N GLN A 2 -0.68 99.29 -17.30
CA GLN A 2 -0.13 98.19 -18.11
C GLN A 2 -0.81 96.92 -17.71
N LYS A 3 -1.43 96.24 -18.67
CA LYS A 3 -2.01 94.90 -18.54
C LYS A 3 -0.90 93.83 -18.72
N ARG A 4 -0.68 93.01 -17.72
CA ARG A 4 0.19 91.84 -17.83
C ARG A 4 -0.64 90.61 -18.21
N ILE A 5 -0.30 90.04 -19.36
CA ILE A 5 -0.88 88.79 -19.87
C ILE A 5 -0.01 87.65 -19.30
N GLY A 6 -0.62 86.85 -18.46
CA GLY A 6 0.07 85.63 -17.96
C GLY A 6 -0.18 84.41 -18.91
N VAL A 7 0.90 83.82 -19.41
CA VAL A 7 0.88 82.60 -20.21
C VAL A 7 0.90 81.40 -19.27
N ILE A 8 -0.13 80.61 -19.31
CA ILE A 8 -0.22 79.30 -18.58
C ILE A 8 0.35 78.21 -19.52
N MET A 9 1.49 77.69 -19.11
CA MET A 9 2.14 76.58 -19.79
C MET A 9 1.63 75.30 -19.15
N ILE A 10 0.77 74.49 -19.85
CA ILE A 10 0.28 73.19 -19.44
C ILE A 10 1.35 72.13 -19.84
N ALA A 11 2.04 71.62 -18.83
CA ALA A 11 2.94 70.53 -19.02
C ALA A 11 2.15 69.19 -19.07
N LEU A 12 2.06 68.58 -20.23
CA LEU A 12 1.51 67.20 -20.41
C LEU A 12 2.54 66.21 -19.90
N LEU A 13 2.32 65.64 -18.72
CA LEU A 13 3.10 64.51 -18.20
C LEU A 13 2.56 63.20 -18.82
N CYS A 14 3.18 62.67 -19.86
CA CYS A 14 2.93 61.33 -20.35
C CYS A 14 3.46 60.29 -19.35
N GLY A 15 2.55 59.80 -18.47
CA GLY A 15 2.84 58.66 -17.58
C GLY A 15 3.01 57.39 -18.38
N LEU A 16 4.26 56.93 -18.57
CA LEU A 16 4.59 55.61 -19.13
C LEU A 16 4.26 54.58 -18.05
N VAL A 17 3.07 53.97 -18.12
CA VAL A 17 2.72 52.78 -17.30
C VAL A 17 3.56 51.62 -17.77
N MET A 18 4.65 51.34 -17.07
CA MET A 18 5.42 50.11 -17.21
C MET A 18 4.53 48.94 -16.74
N LEU A 19 3.87 48.24 -17.65
CA LEU A 19 3.28 46.92 -17.41
C LEU A 19 4.43 45.96 -17.20
N GLY A 20 4.90 45.83 -15.97
CA GLY A 20 5.79 44.74 -15.57
C GLY A 20 5.06 43.41 -15.77
N PRO A 21 5.78 42.32 -16.14
CA PRO A 21 5.17 41.01 -16.24
C PRO A 21 4.54 40.67 -14.89
N THR A 22 3.23 40.54 -14.85
CA THR A 22 2.52 39.97 -13.71
C THR A 22 2.99 38.51 -13.61
N VAL A 23 3.92 38.25 -12.70
CA VAL A 23 4.26 36.86 -12.30
C VAL A 23 2.99 36.33 -11.63
N VAL A 24 2.17 35.64 -12.41
CA VAL A 24 1.08 34.83 -11.85
C VAL A 24 1.78 33.76 -11.01
N SER A 25 1.84 33.99 -9.70
CA SER A 25 2.29 32.96 -8.76
C SER A 25 1.41 31.75 -8.96
N ALA A 26 1.96 30.71 -9.58
CA ALA A 26 1.24 29.46 -9.75
C ALA A 26 0.84 28.97 -8.36
N GLN A 27 -0.45 28.72 -8.14
CA GLN A 27 -0.97 28.23 -6.87
C GLN A 27 -0.23 26.98 -6.45
N LYS A 28 0.44 27.00 -5.30
CA LYS A 28 1.15 25.86 -4.73
C LYS A 28 0.13 24.77 -4.40
N ILE A 29 0.39 23.56 -4.87
CA ILE A 29 -0.42 22.37 -4.58
C ILE A 29 0.34 21.56 -3.54
N THR A 30 -0.33 21.20 -2.44
CA THR A 30 0.21 20.27 -1.45
C THR A 30 -0.53 18.93 -1.58
N ALA A 31 0.22 17.84 -1.64
CA ALA A 31 -0.29 16.49 -1.69
C ALA A 31 0.23 15.70 -0.48
N ASN A 32 -0.63 15.46 0.51
CA ASN A 32 -0.33 14.62 1.66
C ASN A 32 -0.46 13.15 1.28
N VAL A 33 0.49 12.34 1.71
CA VAL A 33 0.49 10.88 1.52
C VAL A 33 0.40 10.21 2.89
N ALA A 34 -0.74 9.65 3.24
CA ALA A 34 -0.90 8.79 4.41
C ALA A 34 -0.31 7.41 4.10
N SER A 35 0.78 7.03 4.77
CA SER A 35 1.46 5.75 4.52
C SER A 35 1.46 4.87 5.76
N THR A 36 1.05 3.62 5.60
CA THR A 36 1.13 2.62 6.66
C THR A 36 2.52 1.96 6.75
N PHE A 37 3.38 2.23 5.78
CA PHE A 37 4.71 1.66 5.70
C PHE A 37 5.75 2.48 6.47
N PRO A 38 6.75 1.82 7.08
CA PRO A 38 7.80 2.50 7.83
C PRO A 38 8.82 3.14 6.90
N PRO A 39 9.59 4.13 7.40
CA PRO A 39 10.76 4.65 6.69
C PRO A 39 11.70 3.53 6.24
N ASP A 40 12.40 3.77 5.13
CA ASP A 40 13.36 2.85 4.50
C ASP A 40 12.78 1.55 3.92
N SER A 41 11.48 1.29 4.06
CA SER A 41 10.83 0.19 3.33
C SER A 41 10.87 0.44 1.81
N PRO A 42 10.74 -0.60 0.97
CA PRO A 42 10.64 -0.42 -0.49
C PRO A 42 9.52 0.54 -0.88
N GLN A 43 8.39 0.50 -0.17
CA GLN A 43 7.24 1.38 -0.38
C GLN A 43 7.58 2.83 -0.06
N ASP A 44 8.22 3.08 1.08
CA ASP A 44 8.66 4.41 1.48
C ASP A 44 9.70 4.99 0.50
N LYS A 45 10.67 4.17 0.08
CA LYS A 45 11.65 4.56 -0.95
C LYS A 45 10.97 4.93 -2.27
N GLY A 46 9.94 4.18 -2.67
CA GLY A 46 9.10 4.51 -3.81
C GLY A 46 8.40 5.86 -3.65
N LEU A 47 7.77 6.10 -2.50
CA LEU A 47 7.11 7.39 -2.21
C LEU A 47 8.10 8.56 -2.18
N ASN A 48 9.29 8.37 -1.63
CA ASN A 48 10.35 9.39 -1.66
C ASN A 48 10.83 9.66 -3.09
N LYS A 49 10.92 8.63 -3.94
CA LYS A 49 11.19 8.80 -5.38
C LYS A 49 10.07 9.59 -6.07
N PHE A 50 8.81 9.30 -5.79
CA PHE A 50 7.66 10.07 -6.26
C PHE A 50 7.77 11.54 -5.85
N LYS A 51 8.00 11.82 -4.56
CA LYS A 51 8.22 13.17 -4.04
C LYS A 51 9.31 13.91 -4.80
N GLN A 52 10.47 13.29 -5.00
CA GLN A 52 11.58 13.85 -5.76
C GLN A 52 11.16 14.21 -7.19
N LEU A 53 10.60 13.25 -7.93
CA LEU A 53 10.21 13.44 -9.34
C LEU A 53 9.15 14.53 -9.50
N VAL A 54 8.18 14.59 -8.58
CA VAL A 54 7.14 15.63 -8.60
C VAL A 54 7.74 17.01 -8.35
N ALA A 55 8.62 17.16 -7.36
CA ALA A 55 9.28 18.43 -7.09
C ALA A 55 10.10 18.92 -8.29
N GLU A 56 10.92 18.03 -8.87
CA GLU A 56 11.75 18.33 -10.05
C GLU A 56 10.90 18.76 -11.26
N ARG A 57 9.86 17.98 -11.59
CA ARG A 57 9.06 18.17 -12.81
C ARG A 57 8.07 19.31 -12.71
N SER A 58 7.61 19.64 -11.49
CA SER A 58 6.71 20.77 -11.26
C SER A 58 7.44 22.07 -10.98
N GLY A 59 8.79 22.07 -10.92
CA GLY A 59 9.57 23.23 -10.48
C GLY A 59 9.24 23.65 -9.03
N GLY A 60 8.91 22.68 -8.17
CA GLY A 60 8.52 22.91 -6.77
C GLY A 60 7.09 23.44 -6.58
N ARG A 61 6.28 23.52 -7.63
CA ARG A 61 4.88 23.97 -7.55
C ARG A 61 3.98 22.95 -6.85
N ILE A 62 4.28 21.67 -7.00
CA ILE A 62 3.58 20.58 -6.30
C ILE A 62 4.52 20.04 -5.22
N GLU A 63 4.06 20.11 -3.96
CA GLU A 63 4.78 19.61 -2.80
C GLU A 63 4.13 18.33 -2.28
N VAL A 64 4.93 17.26 -2.16
CA VAL A 64 4.48 15.96 -1.61
C VAL A 64 4.99 15.83 -0.18
N LEU A 65 4.07 15.60 0.78
CA LEU A 65 4.36 15.40 2.19
C LEU A 65 4.00 13.96 2.58
N ILE A 66 5.01 13.17 2.98
CA ILE A 66 4.81 11.75 3.33
C ILE A 66 4.70 11.62 4.85
N HIS A 67 3.60 11.01 5.30
CA HIS A 67 3.31 10.71 6.71
C HIS A 67 3.38 9.18 6.89
N ALA A 68 4.57 8.69 7.23
CA ALA A 68 4.89 7.26 7.32
C ALA A 68 4.38 6.62 8.63
N SER A 69 4.44 5.28 8.72
CA SER A 69 4.21 4.49 9.94
C SER A 69 2.86 4.72 10.60
N ASN A 70 1.79 4.81 9.82
CA ASN A 70 0.43 5.07 10.33
C ASN A 70 0.25 6.44 11.03
N ALA A 71 1.10 7.42 10.78
CA ALA A 71 1.03 8.72 11.45
C ALA A 71 -0.32 9.46 11.24
N MET A 72 -1.03 9.17 10.14
CA MET A 72 -2.37 9.70 9.85
C MET A 72 -3.48 8.67 10.09
N GLY A 73 -3.17 7.46 10.54
CA GLY A 73 -4.11 6.38 10.79
C GLY A 73 -3.74 5.09 10.05
N ASP A 74 -4.51 4.04 10.33
CA ASP A 74 -4.35 2.72 9.72
C ASP A 74 -4.88 2.65 8.26
N GLU A 75 -4.84 1.46 7.66
CA GLU A 75 -5.30 1.24 6.28
C GLU A 75 -6.78 1.60 6.09
N ARG A 76 -7.62 1.28 7.07
CA ARG A 76 -9.06 1.57 7.02
C ARG A 76 -9.32 3.07 7.08
N SER A 77 -8.76 3.77 8.06
CA SER A 77 -8.92 5.22 8.21
C SER A 77 -8.30 5.99 7.03
N THR A 78 -7.16 5.53 6.51
CA THR A 78 -6.57 6.10 5.29
C THR A 78 -7.52 5.98 4.10
N PHE A 79 -8.14 4.81 3.89
CA PHE A 79 -9.10 4.63 2.81
C PHE A 79 -10.35 5.51 2.98
N GLU A 80 -10.86 5.65 4.19
CA GLU A 80 -11.99 6.54 4.50
C GLU A 80 -11.65 8.02 4.24
N MET A 81 -10.44 8.47 4.61
CA MET A 81 -9.96 9.82 4.31
C MET A 81 -9.84 10.09 2.81
N LEU A 82 -9.31 9.15 2.03
CA LEU A 82 -9.25 9.22 0.56
C LEU A 82 -10.65 9.34 -0.05
N SER A 83 -11.58 8.50 0.40
CA SER A 83 -12.98 8.50 -0.08
C SER A 83 -13.69 9.82 0.25
N ALA A 84 -13.40 10.40 1.42
CA ALA A 84 -13.92 11.71 1.82
C ALA A 84 -13.27 12.86 1.05
N GLY A 85 -12.03 12.71 0.57
CA GLY A 85 -11.23 13.75 -0.06
C GLY A 85 -10.46 14.61 0.95
N SER A 86 -10.23 14.11 2.16
CA SER A 86 -9.50 14.81 3.22
C SER A 86 -7.99 14.50 3.23
N VAL A 87 -7.55 13.56 2.41
CA VAL A 87 -6.14 13.29 2.09
C VAL A 87 -6.02 13.03 0.58
N GLU A 88 -4.92 13.41 -0.01
CA GLU A 88 -4.70 13.35 -1.45
C GLU A 88 -4.25 11.96 -1.90
N TYR A 89 -3.29 11.37 -1.20
CA TYR A 89 -2.74 10.05 -1.48
C TYR A 89 -2.74 9.15 -0.25
N GLY A 90 -2.76 7.84 -0.49
CA GLY A 90 -2.54 6.80 0.51
C GLY A 90 -1.63 5.71 -0.02
N ALA A 91 -0.76 5.17 0.85
CA ALA A 91 0.01 3.97 0.57
C ALA A 91 -0.33 2.92 1.63
N VAL A 92 -1.06 1.88 1.23
CA VAL A 92 -1.69 0.90 2.14
C VAL A 92 -1.56 -0.52 1.58
N GLY A 93 -1.81 -1.53 2.40
CA GLY A 93 -1.99 -2.91 1.96
C GLY A 93 -3.35 -3.12 1.26
N THR A 94 -4.03 -4.23 1.61
CA THR A 94 -5.29 -4.63 0.97
C THR A 94 -6.44 -4.86 1.98
N ASN A 95 -6.23 -4.56 3.25
CA ASN A 95 -7.25 -4.76 4.28
C ASN A 95 -8.52 -3.93 4.07
N ASP A 96 -8.38 -2.78 3.40
CA ASP A 96 -9.53 -1.97 2.99
C ASP A 96 -10.41 -2.72 1.97
N ILE A 97 -9.83 -3.51 1.05
CA ILE A 97 -10.60 -4.36 0.13
C ILE A 97 -11.39 -5.39 0.94
N SER A 98 -10.73 -6.07 1.89
CA SER A 98 -11.41 -7.03 2.77
C SER A 98 -12.56 -6.40 3.57
N THR A 99 -12.40 -5.14 3.97
CA THR A 99 -13.38 -4.42 4.78
C THR A 99 -14.56 -3.88 3.96
N PHE A 100 -14.27 -3.20 2.86
CA PHE A 100 -15.26 -2.44 2.09
C PHE A 100 -15.77 -3.17 0.84
N PHE A 101 -15.01 -4.16 0.35
CA PHE A 101 -15.29 -4.91 -0.87
C PHE A 101 -15.10 -6.42 -0.68
N PRO A 102 -15.65 -7.03 0.39
CA PRO A 102 -15.36 -8.42 0.76
C PRO A 102 -15.67 -9.43 -0.36
N LYS A 103 -16.67 -9.15 -1.22
CA LYS A 103 -17.01 -9.99 -2.37
C LYS A 103 -15.92 -10.07 -3.43
N TYR A 104 -15.00 -9.11 -3.45
CA TYR A 104 -13.89 -8.99 -4.40
C TYR A 104 -12.52 -9.26 -3.76
N PHE A 105 -12.47 -9.51 -2.43
CA PHE A 105 -11.25 -9.78 -1.72
C PHE A 105 -10.79 -11.22 -1.97
N ILE A 106 -10.18 -11.44 -3.12
CA ILE A 106 -9.62 -12.73 -3.54
C ILE A 106 -8.09 -12.64 -3.59
N CYS A 107 -7.56 -11.44 -3.84
CA CYS A 107 -6.15 -11.18 -4.14
C CYS A 107 -5.15 -11.54 -3.03
N GLU A 108 -5.58 -11.63 -1.79
CA GLU A 108 -4.73 -12.01 -0.66
C GLU A 108 -5.39 -13.05 0.24
N VAL A 109 -6.27 -13.90 -0.32
CA VAL A 109 -6.72 -15.08 0.40
C VAL A 109 -5.61 -16.14 0.35
N PRO A 110 -5.24 -16.75 1.49
CA PRO A 110 -4.13 -17.69 1.52
C PRO A 110 -4.26 -18.83 0.51
N TYR A 111 -3.17 -19.09 -0.21
CA TYR A 111 -3.01 -20.13 -1.23
C TYR A 111 -3.88 -20.01 -2.48
N VAL A 112 -4.55 -18.88 -2.72
CA VAL A 112 -5.20 -18.59 -4.01
C VAL A 112 -4.13 -18.32 -5.07
N PHE A 113 -3.12 -17.51 -4.77
CA PHE A 113 -1.93 -17.37 -5.61
C PHE A 113 -0.85 -18.36 -5.19
N SER A 114 -0.18 -18.95 -6.16
CA SER A 114 0.89 -19.93 -5.94
C SER A 114 2.27 -19.36 -6.26
N SER A 115 2.32 -18.18 -6.88
CA SER A 115 3.57 -17.55 -7.34
C SER A 115 3.44 -16.03 -7.46
N GLN A 116 4.58 -15.36 -7.61
CA GLN A 116 4.63 -13.96 -7.99
C GLN A 116 4.02 -13.72 -9.39
N ASP A 117 4.09 -14.70 -10.29
CA ASP A 117 3.45 -14.60 -11.61
C ASP A 117 1.93 -14.52 -11.49
N ASP A 118 1.32 -15.35 -10.64
CA ASP A 118 -0.13 -15.28 -10.34
C ASP A 118 -0.52 -13.91 -9.78
N PHE A 119 0.30 -13.35 -8.91
CA PHE A 119 0.12 -12.00 -8.39
C PHE A 119 0.05 -10.96 -9.52
N TRP A 120 0.99 -11.00 -10.46
CA TRP A 120 1.00 -10.05 -11.57
C TRP A 120 -0.11 -10.32 -12.60
N LYS A 121 -0.46 -11.58 -12.86
CA LYS A 121 -1.63 -11.93 -13.68
C LYS A 121 -2.91 -11.32 -13.11
N PHE A 122 -3.09 -11.40 -11.79
CA PHE A 122 -4.23 -10.79 -11.13
C PHE A 122 -4.21 -9.25 -11.26
N TRP A 123 -3.15 -8.59 -10.81
CA TRP A 123 -3.12 -7.12 -10.78
C TRP A 123 -3.09 -6.47 -12.15
N ASN A 124 -2.58 -7.13 -13.18
CA ASN A 124 -2.61 -6.69 -14.56
C ASN A 124 -3.92 -7.03 -15.31
N GLY A 125 -4.74 -7.89 -14.76
CA GLY A 125 -6.03 -8.36 -15.27
C GLY A 125 -7.20 -7.97 -14.36
N PRO A 126 -7.78 -8.93 -13.60
CA PRO A 126 -8.94 -8.69 -12.71
C PRO A 126 -8.75 -7.55 -11.72
N GLY A 127 -7.53 -7.31 -11.24
CA GLY A 127 -7.20 -6.22 -10.33
C GLY A 127 -7.48 -4.83 -10.89
N LYS A 128 -7.41 -4.64 -12.22
CA LYS A 128 -7.82 -3.39 -12.88
C LYS A 128 -9.33 -3.17 -12.81
N GLU A 129 -10.10 -4.25 -12.98
CA GLU A 129 -11.56 -4.20 -12.83
C GLU A 129 -11.92 -3.87 -11.37
N LEU A 130 -11.28 -4.52 -10.41
CA LEU A 130 -11.44 -4.21 -8.99
C LEU A 130 -11.13 -2.74 -8.70
N SER A 131 -10.05 -2.20 -9.23
CA SER A 131 -9.69 -0.78 -9.08
C SER A 131 -10.78 0.14 -9.63
N THR A 132 -11.39 -0.22 -10.77
CA THR A 132 -12.51 0.52 -11.35
C THR A 132 -13.77 0.45 -10.47
N ILE A 133 -14.06 -0.70 -9.87
CA ILE A 133 -15.18 -0.88 -8.93
C ILE A 133 -14.98 0.02 -7.70
N ILE A 134 -13.78 0.01 -7.13
CA ILE A 134 -13.41 0.82 -5.97
C ILE A 134 -13.58 2.32 -6.28
N GLU A 135 -13.05 2.77 -7.40
CA GLU A 135 -13.16 4.17 -7.82
C GLU A 135 -14.61 4.62 -7.99
N LYS A 136 -15.43 3.82 -8.67
CA LYS A 136 -16.85 4.14 -8.90
C LYS A 136 -17.66 4.17 -7.60
N GLN A 137 -17.39 3.28 -6.65
CA GLN A 137 -18.20 3.16 -5.44
C GLN A 137 -17.72 4.06 -4.30
N ARG A 138 -16.45 4.37 -4.24
CA ARG A 138 -15.84 5.05 -3.09
C ARG A 138 -14.98 6.25 -3.47
N ALA A 139 -14.93 6.63 -4.73
CA ALA A 139 -14.09 7.73 -5.22
C ALA A 139 -12.60 7.61 -4.82
N VAL A 140 -12.08 6.39 -4.78
CA VAL A 140 -10.66 6.09 -4.49
C VAL A 140 -10.06 5.43 -5.71
N ARG A 141 -9.02 6.05 -6.29
CA ARG A 141 -8.28 5.56 -7.45
C ARG A 141 -7.11 4.69 -7.00
N THR A 142 -6.76 3.71 -7.80
CA THR A 142 -5.51 2.95 -7.65
C THR A 142 -4.49 3.49 -8.65
N ASP A 143 -3.43 4.12 -8.18
CA ASP A 143 -2.39 4.73 -9.00
C ASP A 143 -1.16 3.84 -9.17
N GLY A 144 -1.04 2.79 -8.36
CA GLY A 144 0.01 1.80 -8.49
C GLY A 144 -0.10 0.63 -7.54
N VAL A 145 0.55 -0.47 -7.92
CA VAL A 145 0.66 -1.68 -7.10
C VAL A 145 2.14 -2.04 -6.94
N ILE A 146 2.56 -2.22 -5.70
CA ILE A 146 3.91 -2.61 -5.33
C ILE A 146 3.83 -4.03 -4.75
N PHE A 147 4.60 -4.95 -5.30
CA PHE A 147 4.78 -6.28 -4.76
C PHE A 147 5.58 -6.23 -3.46
N ARG A 148 5.09 -6.86 -2.40
CA ARG A 148 5.73 -6.89 -1.08
C ARG A 148 6.47 -8.19 -0.77
N GLY A 149 6.42 -9.14 -1.67
CA GLY A 149 6.93 -10.50 -1.44
C GLY A 149 5.86 -11.45 -0.90
N ALA A 150 6.27 -12.70 -0.70
CA ALA A 150 5.45 -13.71 -0.05
C ALA A 150 5.45 -13.50 1.48
N ARG A 151 4.34 -13.87 2.13
CA ARG A 151 4.20 -13.76 3.59
C ARG A 151 4.65 -15.05 4.26
N TYR A 152 5.45 -14.89 5.30
CA TYR A 152 6.01 -15.97 6.11
C TYR A 152 5.39 -15.93 7.51
N LEU A 153 5.17 -17.11 8.09
CA LEU A 153 4.86 -17.23 9.51
C LEU A 153 6.13 -17.01 10.34
N THR A 154 6.03 -16.29 11.46
CA THR A 154 7.06 -16.32 12.50
C THR A 154 6.49 -16.92 13.79
N ALA A 155 7.32 -17.63 14.54
CA ALA A 155 6.91 -18.22 15.82
C ALA A 155 8.12 -18.42 16.78
N ASN A 156 7.83 -18.64 18.07
CA ASN A 156 8.85 -18.98 19.07
C ASN A 156 9.02 -20.52 19.27
N ARG A 157 8.25 -21.32 18.55
CA ARG A 157 8.43 -22.77 18.40
C ARG A 157 8.57 -23.17 16.95
N PRO A 158 9.27 -24.26 16.64
CA PRO A 158 9.40 -24.71 15.27
C PRO A 158 8.05 -25.17 14.71
N VAL A 159 7.76 -24.83 13.43
CA VAL A 159 6.62 -25.31 12.67
C VAL A 159 7.19 -25.94 11.38
N ASN A 160 7.26 -27.25 11.34
CA ASN A 160 7.80 -28.01 10.21
C ASN A 160 6.67 -28.55 9.30
N SER A 161 5.44 -28.62 9.82
CA SER A 161 4.27 -29.15 9.13
C SER A 161 2.99 -28.41 9.53
N VAL A 162 1.88 -28.67 8.83
CA VAL A 162 0.56 -28.12 9.21
C VAL A 162 0.16 -28.55 10.63
N ALA A 163 0.49 -29.78 11.04
CA ALA A 163 0.14 -30.30 12.36
C ALA A 163 0.77 -29.48 13.49
N ASP A 164 1.94 -28.89 13.26
CA ASP A 164 2.65 -28.08 14.25
C ASP A 164 1.99 -26.69 14.47
N VAL A 165 1.07 -26.30 13.61
CA VAL A 165 0.31 -25.03 13.76
C VAL A 165 -0.77 -25.17 14.86
N LYS A 166 -1.20 -26.41 15.18
CA LYS A 166 -2.25 -26.63 16.17
C LYS A 166 -1.94 -25.95 17.50
N GLY A 167 -2.90 -25.17 17.96
CA GLY A 167 -2.83 -24.43 19.23
C GLY A 167 -1.91 -23.22 19.23
N LEU A 168 -1.32 -22.83 18.09
CA LEU A 168 -0.48 -21.65 17.98
C LEU A 168 -1.33 -20.39 18.17
N LYS A 169 -1.07 -19.66 19.24
CA LYS A 169 -1.66 -18.32 19.46
C LYS A 169 -0.97 -17.36 18.50
N MET A 170 -1.68 -16.91 17.49
CA MET A 170 -1.07 -16.02 16.50
C MET A 170 -1.86 -14.75 16.27
N ARG A 171 -1.16 -13.69 15.96
CA ARG A 171 -1.77 -12.43 15.56
C ARG A 171 -2.12 -12.47 14.07
N LEU A 172 -3.32 -12.03 13.75
CA LEU A 172 -3.71 -11.67 12.38
C LEU A 172 -4.22 -10.22 12.32
N PRO A 173 -4.16 -9.57 11.16
CA PRO A 173 -4.96 -8.37 10.91
C PRO A 173 -6.45 -8.75 10.86
N SER A 174 -7.35 -7.76 10.90
CA SER A 174 -8.80 -7.99 10.86
C SER A 174 -9.29 -8.41 9.46
N VAL A 175 -8.86 -9.58 8.98
CA VAL A 175 -9.21 -10.16 7.68
C VAL A 175 -9.90 -11.51 7.88
N LYS A 176 -11.22 -11.54 7.76
CA LYS A 176 -12.04 -12.72 8.05
C LYS A 176 -11.61 -14.00 7.31
N SER A 177 -11.24 -13.89 6.03
CA SER A 177 -10.78 -15.04 5.24
C SER A 177 -9.50 -15.65 5.79
N TRP A 178 -8.60 -14.84 6.37
CA TRP A 178 -7.37 -15.34 6.96
C TRP A 178 -7.66 -16.10 8.25
N PHE A 179 -8.57 -15.62 9.09
CA PHE A 179 -9.02 -16.36 10.27
C PHE A 179 -9.52 -17.74 9.89
N LYS A 180 -10.48 -17.84 8.93
CA LYS A 180 -11.02 -19.11 8.46
C LYS A 180 -9.91 -20.10 8.03
N VAL A 181 -8.89 -19.63 7.29
CA VAL A 181 -7.79 -20.49 6.82
C VAL A 181 -6.86 -20.88 7.96
N TRP A 182 -6.41 -19.95 8.79
CA TRP A 182 -5.49 -20.27 9.88
C TRP A 182 -6.13 -21.15 10.95
N GLU A 183 -7.42 -20.96 11.24
CA GLU A 183 -8.23 -21.85 12.12
C GLU A 183 -8.30 -23.26 11.52
N SER A 184 -8.39 -23.42 10.22
CA SER A 184 -8.37 -24.76 9.58
C SER A 184 -7.05 -25.51 9.77
N PHE A 185 -5.94 -24.80 10.00
CA PHE A 185 -4.67 -25.39 10.41
C PHE A 185 -4.60 -25.68 11.91
N GLY A 186 -5.62 -25.30 12.67
CA GLY A 186 -5.69 -25.48 14.12
C GLY A 186 -5.02 -24.35 14.91
N ALA A 187 -4.66 -23.22 14.28
CA ALA A 187 -4.20 -22.01 14.99
C ALA A 187 -5.30 -21.41 15.86
N LEU A 188 -4.89 -20.58 16.81
CA LEU A 188 -5.76 -19.74 17.64
C LEU A 188 -5.48 -18.26 17.31
N PRO A 189 -6.04 -17.73 16.22
CA PRO A 189 -5.78 -16.37 15.81
C PRO A 189 -6.52 -15.35 16.64
N SER A 190 -5.90 -14.19 16.83
CA SER A 190 -6.50 -13.01 17.45
C SER A 190 -6.13 -11.75 16.67
N THR A 191 -7.03 -10.75 16.68
CA THR A 191 -6.77 -9.44 16.06
C THR A 191 -6.05 -8.54 17.03
N ILE A 192 -4.88 -8.01 16.61
CA ILE A 192 -4.14 -6.99 17.33
C ILE A 192 -3.75 -5.91 16.32
N ALA A 193 -3.90 -4.63 16.70
CA ALA A 193 -3.50 -3.51 15.86
C ALA A 193 -2.02 -3.60 15.48
N PHE A 194 -1.67 -3.24 14.24
CA PHE A 194 -0.32 -3.51 13.73
C PHE A 194 0.79 -2.87 14.57
N GLY A 195 0.57 -1.64 15.08
CA GLY A 195 1.53 -0.96 15.97
C GLY A 195 1.77 -1.65 17.32
N GLU A 196 0.88 -2.55 17.73
CA GLU A 196 0.97 -3.28 19.01
C GLU A 196 1.61 -4.67 18.86
N VAL A 197 1.83 -5.14 17.63
CA VAL A 197 2.28 -6.51 17.33
C VAL A 197 3.63 -6.82 17.98
N TYR A 198 4.61 -5.90 17.88
CA TYR A 198 5.92 -6.10 18.48
C TYR A 198 5.83 -6.38 19.98
N MET A 199 5.07 -5.57 20.70
CA MET A 199 4.90 -5.74 22.16
C MET A 199 4.11 -7.00 22.49
N ALA A 200 3.08 -7.34 21.71
CA ALA A 200 2.30 -8.57 21.92
C ALA A 200 3.18 -9.84 21.73
N LEU A 201 4.09 -9.83 20.77
CA LEU A 201 5.08 -10.90 20.58
C LEU A 201 6.11 -10.93 21.70
N LYS A 202 6.64 -9.76 22.12
CA LYS A 202 7.65 -9.63 23.14
C LYS A 202 7.18 -10.09 24.52
N THR A 203 5.91 -9.81 24.83
CA THR A 203 5.27 -10.18 26.12
C THR A 203 4.61 -11.57 26.09
N GLY A 204 4.56 -12.24 24.94
CA GLY A 204 3.98 -13.57 24.81
C GLY A 204 2.44 -13.61 24.80
N VAL A 205 1.77 -12.46 24.60
CA VAL A 205 0.32 -12.39 24.37
C VAL A 205 -0.05 -13.24 23.15
N VAL A 206 0.79 -13.20 22.10
CA VAL A 206 0.78 -14.12 20.97
C VAL A 206 2.16 -14.75 20.78
N GLU A 207 2.17 -15.97 20.26
CA GLU A 207 3.39 -16.76 20.04
C GLU A 207 3.92 -16.63 18.61
N GLY A 208 3.09 -16.10 17.69
CA GLY A 208 3.44 -15.92 16.29
C GLY A 208 2.65 -14.84 15.59
N GLN A 209 3.11 -14.49 14.42
CA GLN A 209 2.48 -13.58 13.47
C GLN A 209 2.92 -13.95 12.05
N GLU A 210 2.35 -13.33 11.03
CA GLU A 210 2.72 -13.55 9.63
C GLU A 210 2.87 -12.20 8.89
N ASN A 211 3.91 -12.07 8.10
CA ASN A 211 4.20 -10.89 7.28
C ASN A 211 5.26 -11.22 6.22
N PRO A 212 5.44 -10.36 5.21
CA PRO A 212 6.61 -10.44 4.32
C PRO A 212 7.92 -10.26 5.10
N PRO A 213 9.03 -10.88 4.66
CA PRO A 213 10.34 -10.78 5.31
C PRO A 213 10.82 -9.34 5.52
N GLU A 214 10.55 -8.44 4.57
CA GLU A 214 10.91 -7.02 4.70
C GLU A 214 10.20 -6.35 5.89
N THR A 215 8.93 -6.67 6.11
CA THR A 215 8.15 -6.14 7.24
C THR A 215 8.66 -6.71 8.57
N ILE A 216 8.95 -8.02 8.62
CA ILE A 216 9.52 -8.68 9.80
C ILE A 216 10.86 -8.02 10.19
N LEU A 217 11.69 -7.67 9.20
CA LEU A 217 12.96 -7.00 9.40
C LEU A 217 12.77 -5.55 9.88
N ASN A 218 11.97 -4.75 9.17
CA ASN A 218 11.83 -3.32 9.42
C ASN A 218 11.14 -3.01 10.77
N TYR A 219 10.20 -3.88 11.19
CA TYR A 219 9.55 -3.77 12.51
C TYR A 219 10.25 -4.58 13.60
N LYS A 220 11.44 -5.13 13.29
CA LYS A 220 12.30 -5.85 14.24
C LYS A 220 11.62 -7.02 14.96
N PHE A 221 10.65 -7.68 14.30
CA PHE A 221 9.98 -8.83 14.92
C PHE A 221 10.93 -9.97 15.22
N TYR A 222 12.10 -10.04 14.55
CA TYR A 222 13.17 -10.98 14.84
C TYR A 222 13.74 -10.86 16.27
N GLU A 223 13.59 -9.71 16.94
CA GLU A 223 13.99 -9.57 18.36
C GLU A 223 13.07 -10.32 19.33
N ALA A 224 11.86 -10.65 18.90
CA ALA A 224 10.84 -11.36 19.67
C ALA A 224 10.47 -12.74 19.11
N GLN A 225 11.00 -13.12 17.94
CA GLN A 225 10.63 -14.34 17.21
C GLN A 225 11.87 -15.12 16.77
N LYS A 226 11.90 -16.43 17.05
CA LYS A 226 13.05 -17.30 16.77
C LYS A 226 13.03 -17.91 15.38
N TYR A 227 11.85 -18.29 14.88
CA TYR A 227 11.70 -19.05 13.65
C TYR A 227 11.01 -18.22 12.58
N LEU A 228 11.56 -18.28 11.37
CA LEU A 228 11.00 -17.77 10.15
C LEU A 228 10.53 -18.95 9.30
N ILE A 229 9.24 -19.16 9.15
CA ILE A 229 8.66 -20.31 8.50
C ILE A 229 8.16 -19.91 7.11
N ALA A 230 8.75 -20.49 6.07
CA ALA A 230 8.46 -20.18 4.68
C ALA A 230 7.13 -20.79 4.20
N THR A 231 6.04 -20.38 4.82
CA THR A 231 4.68 -20.81 4.43
C THR A 231 4.25 -20.23 3.09
N GLU A 232 4.73 -19.05 2.71
CA GLU A 232 4.43 -18.33 1.45
C GLU A 232 2.94 -18.38 1.09
N HIS A 233 2.11 -18.26 2.09
CA HIS A 233 0.66 -18.47 2.00
C HIS A 233 -0.08 -17.33 1.28
N VAL A 234 0.51 -16.13 1.20
CA VAL A 234 -0.03 -14.96 0.49
C VAL A 234 1.10 -14.24 -0.23
N TYR A 235 0.87 -13.84 -1.47
CA TYR A 235 1.71 -12.93 -2.24
C TYR A 235 1.12 -11.52 -2.08
N SER A 236 1.78 -10.67 -1.31
CA SER A 236 1.19 -9.46 -0.73
C SER A 236 1.39 -8.22 -1.58
N ALA A 237 0.38 -7.35 -1.60
CA ALA A 237 0.41 -6.07 -2.30
C ALA A 237 0.51 -4.89 -1.34
N ALA A 238 1.21 -3.83 -1.76
CA ALA A 238 0.97 -2.47 -1.34
C ALA A 238 0.34 -1.71 -2.49
N ARG A 239 -0.66 -0.89 -2.20
CA ARG A 239 -1.30 -0.06 -3.21
C ARG A 239 -1.03 1.40 -2.93
N VAL A 240 -0.71 2.15 -3.98
CA VAL A 240 -0.74 3.60 -3.93
C VAL A 240 -2.09 4.04 -4.47
N LEU A 241 -2.82 4.75 -3.65
CA LEU A 241 -4.18 5.20 -3.89
C LEU A 241 -4.22 6.72 -3.92
N SER A 242 -5.20 7.30 -4.64
CA SER A 242 -5.49 8.73 -4.54
C SER A 242 -6.99 8.99 -4.43
N SER A 243 -7.35 10.14 -3.83
CA SER A 243 -8.72 10.62 -3.82
C SER A 243 -9.14 11.05 -5.21
N ALA A 244 -10.18 10.42 -5.78
CA ALA A 244 -10.73 10.83 -7.07
C ALA A 244 -11.32 12.25 -7.02
N LYS A 245 -11.81 12.69 -5.85
CA LYS A 245 -12.30 14.06 -5.66
C LYS A 245 -11.20 15.09 -5.86
N TRP A 246 -10.07 14.89 -5.20
CA TRP A 246 -8.90 15.76 -5.36
C TRP A 246 -8.32 15.67 -6.77
N TRP A 247 -8.14 14.45 -7.28
CA TRP A 247 -7.59 14.20 -8.61
C TRP A 247 -8.35 14.92 -9.73
N ASN A 248 -9.69 14.84 -9.69
CA ASN A 248 -10.54 15.45 -10.72
C ASN A 248 -10.56 16.98 -10.66
N ALA A 249 -10.12 17.60 -9.55
CA ALA A 249 -9.96 19.04 -9.43
C ALA A 249 -8.62 19.54 -9.98
N LEU A 250 -7.66 18.66 -10.26
CA LEU A 250 -6.37 19.03 -10.82
C LEU A 250 -6.48 19.36 -12.31
N LYS A 251 -5.59 20.26 -12.76
CA LYS A 251 -5.39 20.48 -14.20
C LYS A 251 -4.84 19.21 -14.85
N LYS A 252 -5.18 19.00 -16.12
CA LYS A 252 -4.76 17.81 -16.88
C LYS A 252 -3.23 17.65 -16.92
N GLU A 253 -2.50 18.75 -17.05
CA GLU A 253 -1.04 18.75 -17.02
C GLU A 253 -0.47 18.19 -15.71
N ASP A 254 -1.10 18.53 -14.57
CA ASP A 254 -0.70 18.03 -13.26
C ASP A 254 -1.05 16.57 -13.08
N GLN A 255 -2.21 16.14 -13.57
CA GLN A 255 -2.59 14.72 -13.61
C GLN A 255 -1.58 13.88 -14.41
N GLU A 256 -1.17 14.37 -15.58
CA GLU A 256 -0.18 13.69 -16.43
C GLU A 256 1.21 13.63 -15.76
N LEU A 257 1.64 14.74 -15.14
CA LEU A 257 2.91 14.79 -14.40
C LEU A 257 2.92 13.77 -13.25
N LEU A 258 1.87 13.80 -12.42
CA LEU A 258 1.72 12.93 -11.26
C LEU A 258 1.61 11.46 -11.67
N THR A 259 0.87 11.14 -12.74
CA THR A 259 0.76 9.78 -13.28
C THR A 259 2.12 9.22 -13.71
N LYS A 260 2.89 10.00 -14.48
CA LYS A 260 4.22 9.57 -14.94
C LYS A 260 5.20 9.40 -13.78
N ALA A 261 5.21 10.36 -12.84
CA ALA A 261 6.07 10.29 -11.67
C ALA A 261 5.73 9.08 -10.78
N MET A 262 4.43 8.79 -10.58
CA MET A 262 3.99 7.64 -9.80
C MET A 262 4.35 6.31 -10.47
N ALA A 263 4.16 6.18 -11.77
CA ALA A 263 4.53 4.97 -12.50
C ALA A 263 6.02 4.64 -12.36
N GLU A 264 6.90 5.64 -12.45
CA GLU A 264 8.35 5.47 -12.26
C GLU A 264 8.70 5.12 -10.79
N ALA A 265 8.04 5.75 -9.84
CA ALA A 265 8.23 5.50 -8.41
C ALA A 265 7.80 4.08 -8.02
N VAL A 266 6.67 3.61 -8.55
CA VAL A 266 6.17 2.24 -8.34
C VAL A 266 7.10 1.22 -8.99
N ALA A 267 7.58 1.48 -10.20
CA ALA A 267 8.56 0.62 -10.86
C ALA A 267 9.87 0.51 -10.05
N TYR A 268 10.35 1.64 -9.50
CA TYR A 268 11.53 1.67 -8.64
C TYR A 268 11.33 0.83 -7.37
N ALA A 269 10.18 0.98 -6.69
CA ALA A 269 9.87 0.20 -5.49
C ALA A 269 9.79 -1.31 -5.80
N ASN A 270 9.15 -1.68 -6.92
CA ASN A 270 9.07 -3.06 -7.37
C ASN A 270 10.44 -3.67 -7.71
N GLY A 271 11.37 -2.88 -8.26
CA GLY A 271 12.76 -3.29 -8.47
C GLY A 271 13.44 -3.67 -7.15
N ILE A 272 13.31 -2.83 -6.13
CA ILE A 272 13.89 -3.09 -4.81
C ILE A 272 13.35 -4.41 -4.21
N THR A 273 12.05 -4.65 -4.29
CA THR A 273 11.46 -5.87 -3.72
C THR A 273 11.88 -7.11 -4.49
N LYS A 274 11.87 -7.05 -5.83
CA LYS A 274 12.29 -8.18 -6.68
C LYS A 274 13.71 -8.64 -6.36
N ASP A 275 14.62 -7.69 -6.19
CA ASP A 275 16.03 -7.97 -5.93
C ASP A 275 16.31 -8.23 -4.43
N GLY A 276 15.39 -7.80 -3.56
CA GLY A 276 15.56 -7.77 -2.12
C GLY A 276 14.98 -8.95 -1.34
N ASP A 277 14.03 -9.71 -1.89
CA ASP A 277 13.28 -10.71 -1.09
C ASP A 277 14.21 -11.74 -0.43
N ALA A 278 15.12 -12.34 -1.19
CA ALA A 278 16.13 -13.25 -0.67
C ALA A 278 17.12 -12.56 0.31
N GLN A 279 17.42 -11.28 0.09
CA GLN A 279 18.30 -10.50 0.97
C GLN A 279 17.63 -10.19 2.32
N PHE A 280 16.32 -9.94 2.34
CA PHE A 280 15.57 -9.76 3.58
C PHE A 280 15.56 -11.03 4.42
N VAL A 281 15.32 -12.20 3.80
CA VAL A 281 15.41 -13.50 4.46
C VAL A 281 16.83 -13.71 5.04
N LYS A 282 17.88 -13.46 4.25
CA LYS A 282 19.27 -13.58 4.71
C LYS A 282 19.56 -12.67 5.91
N LYS A 283 19.12 -11.40 5.86
CA LYS A 283 19.29 -10.47 6.98
C LYS A 283 18.56 -10.94 8.24
N LEU A 284 17.37 -11.54 8.12
CA LEU A 284 16.66 -12.11 9.26
C LEU A 284 17.43 -13.27 9.89
N GLN A 285 18.07 -14.13 9.07
CA GLN A 285 18.94 -15.20 9.55
C GLN A 285 20.22 -14.64 10.23
N GLU A 286 20.83 -13.61 9.66
CA GLU A 286 21.97 -12.89 10.27
C GLU A 286 21.59 -12.24 11.61
N ASN A 287 20.31 -11.84 11.78
CA ASN A 287 19.75 -11.35 13.04
C ASN A 287 19.24 -12.48 13.98
N GLY A 288 19.62 -13.74 13.72
CA GLY A 288 19.42 -14.86 14.63
C GLY A 288 18.13 -15.67 14.40
N MET A 289 17.34 -15.39 13.36
CA MET A 289 16.19 -16.23 13.04
C MET A 289 16.60 -17.53 12.35
N THR A 290 15.97 -18.62 12.72
CA THR A 290 16.12 -19.92 12.03
C THR A 290 15.06 -20.04 10.94
N LEU A 291 15.50 -20.15 9.68
CA LEU A 291 14.61 -20.40 8.55
C LEU A 291 14.16 -21.87 8.54
N ILE A 292 12.86 -22.09 8.44
CA ILE A 292 12.23 -23.40 8.23
C ILE A 292 11.48 -23.38 6.91
N THR A 293 11.83 -24.32 6.03
CA THR A 293 11.09 -24.56 4.79
C THR A 293 10.05 -25.65 5.03
N VAL A 294 8.81 -25.42 4.64
CA VAL A 294 7.68 -26.34 4.82
C VAL A 294 7.13 -26.82 3.47
N ASP A 295 6.43 -27.93 3.48
CA ASP A 295 5.65 -28.37 2.33
C ASP A 295 4.40 -27.48 2.16
N LYS A 296 4.51 -26.48 1.29
CA LYS A 296 3.41 -25.53 0.98
C LYS A 296 2.18 -26.24 0.40
N ASN A 297 2.37 -27.36 -0.31
CA ASN A 297 1.25 -28.11 -0.88
C ASN A 297 0.41 -28.78 0.22
N ALA A 298 1.04 -29.23 1.31
CA ALA A 298 0.32 -29.76 2.46
C ALA A 298 -0.55 -28.69 3.11
N PHE A 299 -0.06 -27.46 3.27
CA PHE A 299 -0.85 -26.31 3.75
C PHE A 299 -1.98 -25.95 2.78
N LYS A 300 -1.68 -25.85 1.48
CA LYS A 300 -2.68 -25.57 0.44
C LYS A 300 -3.80 -26.60 0.45
N LYS A 301 -3.48 -27.89 0.58
CA LYS A 301 -4.46 -28.99 0.62
C LYS A 301 -5.46 -28.84 1.77
N VAL A 302 -5.01 -28.39 2.94
CA VAL A 302 -5.89 -28.14 4.09
C VAL A 302 -6.71 -26.84 3.92
N ALA A 303 -6.13 -25.81 3.32
CA ALA A 303 -6.80 -24.53 3.06
C ALA A 303 -7.87 -24.64 1.95
N GLN A 304 -7.67 -25.51 0.94
CA GLN A 304 -8.49 -25.56 -0.26
C GLN A 304 -10.00 -25.70 -0.01
N PRO A 305 -10.48 -26.60 0.87
CA PRO A 305 -11.92 -26.69 1.16
C PRO A 305 -12.51 -25.38 1.69
N ILE A 306 -11.74 -24.63 2.49
CA ILE A 306 -12.16 -23.33 3.03
C ILE A 306 -12.23 -22.28 1.93
N VAL A 307 -11.24 -22.25 1.03
CA VAL A 307 -11.21 -21.38 -0.14
C VAL A 307 -12.38 -21.67 -1.07
N ASP A 308 -12.67 -22.97 -1.34
CA ASP A 308 -13.80 -23.39 -2.17
C ASP A 308 -15.16 -23.00 -1.56
N GLN A 309 -15.27 -23.06 -0.23
CA GLN A 309 -16.48 -22.62 0.48
C GLN A 309 -16.65 -21.10 0.37
N MET A 310 -15.57 -20.31 0.58
CA MET A 310 -15.62 -18.87 0.39
C MET A 310 -15.98 -18.46 -1.04
N ALA A 311 -15.48 -19.22 -2.02
CA ALA A 311 -15.81 -18.97 -3.43
C ALA A 311 -17.31 -19.13 -3.73
N LYS A 312 -18.00 -20.02 -3.02
CA LYS A 312 -19.45 -20.25 -3.17
C LYS A 312 -20.29 -19.22 -2.40
N ASP A 313 -19.87 -18.88 -1.18
CA ASP A 313 -20.70 -18.15 -0.24
C ASP A 313 -20.39 -16.66 -0.20
N ASP A 314 -19.11 -16.30 -0.33
CA ASP A 314 -18.65 -14.97 0.02
C ASP A 314 -18.29 -14.12 -1.21
N TRP A 315 -17.88 -14.73 -2.35
CA TRP A 315 -17.33 -13.99 -3.47
C TRP A 315 -18.34 -13.74 -4.59
N ASP A 316 -18.08 -12.67 -5.36
CA ASP A 316 -18.79 -12.43 -6.61
C ASP A 316 -18.44 -13.52 -7.64
N PRO A 317 -19.43 -14.33 -8.11
CA PRO A 317 -19.11 -15.48 -8.98
C PRO A 317 -18.50 -15.05 -10.32
N ALA A 318 -18.98 -13.94 -10.90
CA ALA A 318 -18.50 -13.48 -12.21
C ALA A 318 -17.06 -12.96 -12.10
N PHE A 319 -16.74 -12.26 -11.01
CA PHE A 319 -15.39 -11.79 -10.75
C PHE A 319 -14.45 -12.96 -10.47
N TYR A 320 -14.89 -13.95 -9.69
CA TYR A 320 -14.07 -15.14 -9.39
C TYR A 320 -13.75 -15.97 -10.64
N GLU A 321 -14.71 -16.12 -11.58
CA GLU A 321 -14.41 -16.79 -12.85
C GLU A 321 -13.32 -16.06 -13.66
N LYS A 322 -13.33 -14.72 -13.66
CA LYS A 322 -12.25 -13.92 -14.29
C LYS A 322 -10.90 -14.14 -13.62
N VAL A 323 -10.89 -14.20 -12.27
CA VAL A 323 -9.66 -14.50 -11.53
C VAL A 323 -9.14 -15.88 -11.91
N LYS A 324 -9.98 -16.92 -11.91
CA LYS A 324 -9.57 -18.27 -12.32
C LYS A 324 -9.06 -18.32 -13.77
N ALA A 325 -9.69 -17.59 -14.66
CA ALA A 325 -9.26 -17.53 -16.06
C ALA A 325 -7.89 -16.84 -16.22
N ALA A 326 -7.63 -15.82 -15.44
CA ALA A 326 -6.35 -15.09 -15.46
C ALA A 326 -5.19 -15.93 -14.86
N LEU A 327 -5.47 -16.83 -13.92
CA LEU A 327 -4.45 -17.66 -13.24
C LEU A 327 -4.08 -18.94 -14.01
N LYS A 328 -4.82 -19.31 -15.03
CA LYS A 328 -4.45 -20.39 -15.96
C LYS A 328 -3.32 -19.96 -16.89
#